data_ef13550127b3c19a17ab803b01668a9c
#
_entry.id   ef13550127b3c19a17ab803b01668a9c
#
_cell.length_a   1.000
_cell.length_b   1.000
_cell.length_c   1.000
_cell.angle_alpha   90.00
_cell.angle_beta   90.00
_cell.angle_gamma   90.00
#
_symmetry.space_group_name_H-M   'P 1'
#
loop_
_entity.id
_entity.type
_entity.pdbx_description
1 polymer ?
#
loop_
_entity_poly.entity_id
_entity_poly.type
_entity_poly.pdbx_seq_one_letter_code
_entity_poly.pdbx_strand_id
1 'polypeptide(L)'
;YVKKDWDESAPNIDYFLEIKRISQNQIIWGANHFLGWVGSGWIVWDKENGDTDFADCELAWTSFNKPVRKFAFKWMGMLQGDMKNKEERIHPTQKPVKLYRWLLKNYAKEGDKILDTHGGSMSSAIACHQMGFDLTLCELDKDYYEAGVKRFREQTMQQSLFKP
;
A
#
# COMPACT_ATOMS: atom_id res chain seq x y z
N TYR A 1 -14.93 12.16 -2.98
CA TYR A 1 -15.17 10.74 -3.25
C TYR A 1 -16.63 10.41 -2.94
N VAL A 2 -17.26 9.57 -3.77
CA VAL A 2 -18.59 9.01 -3.47
C VAL A 2 -18.42 7.98 -2.36
N LYS A 3 -19.28 8.04 -1.32
CA LYS A 3 -19.29 7.03 -0.25
C LYS A 3 -19.61 5.66 -0.86
N LYS A 4 -18.84 4.65 -0.55
CA LYS A 4 -19.00 3.27 -1.02
C LYS A 4 -19.07 2.32 0.18
N ASP A 5 -19.72 1.17 0.01
CA ASP A 5 -20.02 0.24 1.12
C ASP A 5 -18.85 -0.72 1.45
N TRP A 6 -17.80 -0.76 0.64
CA TRP A 6 -16.67 -1.69 0.83
C TRP A 6 -15.85 -1.42 2.11
N ASP A 7 -15.99 -0.24 2.73
CA ASP A 7 -15.29 0.18 3.95
C ASP A 7 -16.16 0.11 5.21
N GLU A 8 -17.35 -0.48 5.13
CA GLU A 8 -18.29 -0.52 6.25
C GLU A 8 -18.00 -1.66 7.24
N SER A 9 -17.26 -2.70 6.82
CA SER A 9 -16.93 -3.83 7.69
C SER A 9 -15.51 -4.34 7.46
N ALA A 10 -14.88 -4.79 8.56
CA ALA A 10 -13.61 -5.50 8.48
C ALA A 10 -13.76 -6.84 7.73
N PRO A 11 -12.72 -7.30 7.01
CA PRO A 11 -12.72 -8.65 6.46
C PRO A 11 -12.95 -9.71 7.55
N ASN A 12 -13.65 -10.77 7.19
CA ASN A 12 -13.90 -11.88 8.12
C ASN A 12 -12.63 -12.73 8.37
N ILE A 13 -12.71 -13.65 9.32
CA ILE A 13 -11.56 -14.50 9.68
C ILE A 13 -11.10 -15.40 8.53
N ASP A 14 -12.02 -15.84 7.65
CA ASP A 14 -11.69 -16.72 6.54
C ASP A 14 -10.77 -16.05 5.53
N TYR A 15 -10.95 -14.74 5.30
CA TYR A 15 -10.03 -13.94 4.49
C TYR A 15 -8.59 -14.00 5.03
N PHE A 16 -8.40 -13.83 6.34
CA PHE A 16 -7.07 -13.86 6.95
C PHE A 16 -6.46 -15.27 6.96
N LEU A 17 -7.27 -16.31 7.11
CA LEU A 17 -6.83 -17.69 6.99
C LEU A 17 -6.37 -18.00 5.56
N GLU A 18 -7.12 -17.51 4.56
CA GLU A 18 -6.76 -17.71 3.15
C GLU A 18 -5.47 -16.98 2.78
N ILE A 19 -5.28 -15.72 3.22
CA ILE A 19 -4.01 -15.01 3.01
C ILE A 19 -2.83 -15.81 3.57
N LYS A 20 -2.96 -16.34 4.79
CA LYS A 20 -1.91 -17.16 5.39
C LYS A 20 -1.67 -18.46 4.62
N ARG A 21 -2.71 -19.05 4.03
CA ARG A 21 -2.60 -20.29 3.25
C ARG A 21 -1.83 -20.09 1.95
N ILE A 22 -2.05 -18.96 1.25
CA ILE A 22 -1.54 -18.70 -0.09
C ILE A 22 -0.25 -17.90 -0.13
N SER A 23 0.21 -17.37 1.01
CA SER A 23 1.43 -16.54 1.06
C SER A 23 2.36 -16.95 2.20
N GLN A 24 3.66 -16.84 1.96
CA GLN A 24 4.69 -17.15 2.96
C GLN A 24 4.82 -16.04 4.01
N ASN A 25 4.73 -14.79 3.58
CA ASN A 25 4.84 -13.63 4.46
C ASN A 25 3.73 -12.63 4.13
N GLN A 26 3.32 -11.88 5.14
CA GLN A 26 2.23 -10.93 5.05
C GLN A 26 2.63 -9.59 5.64
N ILE A 27 2.09 -8.51 5.07
CA ILE A 27 2.06 -7.17 5.62
C ILE A 27 0.61 -6.68 5.55
N ILE A 28 0.00 -6.40 6.68
CA ILE A 28 -1.44 -6.09 6.78
C ILE A 28 -1.61 -4.70 7.38
N TRP A 29 -2.00 -3.76 6.54
CA TRP A 29 -2.32 -2.39 6.95
C TRP A 29 -3.63 -2.33 7.72
N GLY A 30 -3.69 -1.45 8.72
CA GLY A 30 -4.86 -1.32 9.57
C GLY A 30 -5.08 -2.51 10.53
N ALA A 31 -4.08 -3.36 10.72
CA ALA A 31 -4.17 -4.54 11.58
C ALA A 31 -4.53 -4.21 13.04
N ASN A 32 -4.30 -2.98 13.48
CA ASN A 32 -4.73 -2.48 14.78
C ASN A 32 -6.26 -2.40 14.94
N HIS A 33 -7.03 -2.46 13.86
CA HIS A 33 -8.49 -2.53 13.87
C HIS A 33 -9.03 -3.96 13.94
N PHE A 34 -8.14 -4.97 13.84
CA PHE A 34 -8.52 -6.38 13.83
C PHE A 34 -7.92 -7.10 15.04
N LEU A 35 -8.67 -8.01 15.65
CA LEU A 35 -8.19 -8.81 16.78
C LEU A 35 -7.26 -9.94 16.32
N GLY A 36 -6.31 -10.32 17.18
CA GLY A 36 -5.51 -11.55 17.02
C GLY A 36 -4.13 -11.36 16.35
N TRP A 37 -3.70 -10.15 16.07
CA TRP A 37 -2.35 -9.88 15.55
C TRP A 37 -1.36 -9.69 16.70
N VAL A 38 -0.46 -10.66 16.85
CA VAL A 38 0.57 -10.68 17.90
C VAL A 38 1.97 -10.73 17.27
N GLY A 39 2.97 -10.31 18.05
CA GLY A 39 4.37 -10.33 17.63
C GLY A 39 5.00 -8.95 17.53
N SER A 40 6.31 -8.94 17.31
CA SER A 40 7.14 -7.73 17.28
C SER A 40 7.18 -7.03 15.91
N GLY A 41 6.74 -7.70 14.85
CA GLY A 41 6.85 -7.23 13.47
C GLY A 41 5.79 -6.19 13.13
N TRP A 42 6.02 -4.92 13.49
CA TRP A 42 5.13 -3.81 13.12
C TRP A 42 5.84 -2.78 12.27
N ILE A 43 5.07 -2.13 11.39
CA ILE A 43 5.49 -0.97 10.61
C ILE A 43 4.62 0.20 11.00
N VAL A 44 5.26 1.34 11.23
CA VAL A 44 4.62 2.63 11.45
C VAL A 44 4.88 3.49 10.21
N TRP A 45 3.84 3.91 9.53
CA TRP A 45 3.94 4.98 8.56
C TRP A 45 3.59 6.30 9.24
N ASP A 46 4.61 7.07 9.57
CA ASP A 46 4.52 8.43 10.08
C ASP A 46 4.20 9.37 8.92
N LYS A 47 3.05 10.04 8.99
CA LYS A 47 2.56 10.94 7.94
C LYS A 47 3.09 12.36 8.06
N GLU A 48 3.86 12.63 9.12
CA GLU A 48 4.41 13.98 9.41
C GLU A 48 3.34 15.08 9.34
N ASN A 49 2.15 14.79 9.88
CA ASN A 49 0.98 15.67 9.81
C ASN A 49 1.05 16.88 10.74
N GLY A 50 1.92 16.84 11.77
CA GLY A 50 1.94 17.88 12.82
C GLY A 50 0.67 17.87 13.66
N ASP A 51 0.29 19.01 14.21
CA ASP A 51 -0.89 19.18 15.07
C ASP A 51 -2.16 19.34 14.20
N THR A 52 -2.68 18.24 13.68
CA THR A 52 -3.93 18.21 12.90
C THR A 52 -4.88 17.16 13.44
N ASP A 53 -6.18 17.25 13.09
CA ASP A 53 -7.19 16.25 13.48
C ASP A 53 -7.08 14.93 12.73
N PHE A 54 -6.14 14.82 11.78
CA PHE A 54 -5.90 13.58 11.05
C PHE A 54 -4.93 12.67 11.80
N ALA A 55 -5.09 11.36 11.63
CA ALA A 55 -4.20 10.38 12.24
C ALA A 55 -2.73 10.65 11.86
N ASP A 56 -1.86 10.71 12.87
CA ASP A 56 -0.42 10.96 12.71
C ASP A 56 0.28 9.85 11.93
N CYS A 57 -0.20 8.62 12.09
CA CYS A 57 0.41 7.45 11.48
C CYS A 57 -0.62 6.40 11.07
N GLU A 58 -0.18 5.48 10.23
CA GLU A 58 -0.86 4.21 9.99
C GLU A 58 0.03 3.05 10.42
N LEU A 59 -0.61 1.98 10.89
CA LEU A 59 0.08 0.79 11.37
C LEU A 59 -0.14 -0.38 10.43
N ALA A 60 0.93 -1.16 10.21
CA ALA A 60 0.82 -2.47 9.58
C ALA A 60 1.46 -3.53 10.46
N TRP A 61 0.77 -4.66 10.63
CA TRP A 61 1.37 -5.87 11.18
C TRP A 61 2.14 -6.60 10.08
N THR A 62 3.25 -7.27 10.46
CA THR A 62 3.99 -8.13 9.54
C THR A 62 4.25 -9.49 10.17
N SER A 63 4.25 -10.53 9.34
CA SER A 63 4.67 -11.89 9.75
C SER A 63 6.19 -12.04 9.87
N PHE A 64 6.95 -11.06 9.41
CA PHE A 64 8.40 -11.10 9.47
C PHE A 64 8.92 -10.97 10.92
N ASN A 65 9.88 -11.79 11.29
CA ASN A 65 10.56 -11.67 12.57
C ASN A 65 11.56 -10.50 12.54
N LYS A 66 11.02 -9.29 12.59
CA LYS A 66 11.78 -8.03 12.59
C LYS A 66 11.29 -7.11 13.70
N PRO A 67 12.15 -6.22 14.22
CA PRO A 67 11.69 -5.19 15.15
C PRO A 67 10.75 -4.20 14.45
N VAL A 68 10.04 -3.41 15.24
CA VAL A 68 9.22 -2.30 14.72
C VAL A 68 10.05 -1.39 13.82
N ARG A 69 9.51 -1.06 12.67
CA ARG A 69 10.16 -0.17 11.69
C ARG A 69 9.27 1.03 11.40
N LYS A 70 9.90 2.17 11.16
CA LYS A 70 9.21 3.42 10.82
C LYS A 70 9.58 3.85 9.40
N PHE A 71 8.57 4.22 8.62
CA PHE A 71 8.69 4.96 7.37
C PHE A 71 8.08 6.34 7.59
N ALA A 72 8.80 7.43 7.33
CA ALA A 72 8.32 8.78 7.46
C ALA A 72 8.17 9.41 6.08
N PHE A 73 6.98 9.89 5.77
CA PHE A 73 6.70 10.58 4.52
C PHE A 73 5.40 11.36 4.63
N LYS A 74 5.48 12.68 4.46
CA LYS A 74 4.32 13.57 4.55
C LYS A 74 3.25 13.22 3.54
N TRP A 75 2.03 13.02 4.03
CA TRP A 75 0.88 12.63 3.21
C TRP A 75 -0.42 13.22 3.77
N MET A 76 -0.60 14.51 3.61
CA MET A 76 -1.73 15.25 4.17
C MET A 76 -2.47 15.99 3.06
N GLY A 77 -3.59 15.44 2.60
CA GLY A 77 -4.44 16.07 1.60
C GLY A 77 -3.66 16.55 0.38
N MET A 78 -3.51 17.87 0.27
CA MET A 78 -2.79 18.53 -0.82
C MET A 78 -1.26 18.53 -0.63
N LEU A 79 -0.77 18.35 0.60
CA LEU A 79 0.66 18.38 0.93
C LEU A 79 1.23 16.97 0.93
N GLN A 80 2.29 16.76 0.17
CA GLN A 80 3.03 15.50 0.07
C GLN A 80 4.51 15.76 0.29
N GLY A 81 5.24 14.78 0.77
CA GLY A 81 6.68 14.89 1.02
C GLY A 81 7.53 15.11 -0.24
N ASP A 82 6.93 14.97 -1.42
CA ASP A 82 7.55 15.28 -2.70
C ASP A 82 6.59 16.12 -3.55
N MET A 83 6.62 17.43 -3.36
CA MET A 83 5.74 18.34 -4.08
C MET A 83 6.12 18.54 -5.56
N LYS A 84 7.36 18.19 -5.97
CA LYS A 84 7.80 18.26 -7.37
C LYS A 84 7.22 17.10 -8.18
N ASN A 85 7.09 15.93 -7.54
CA ASN A 85 6.52 14.73 -8.15
C ASN A 85 5.25 14.31 -7.39
N LYS A 86 4.34 15.27 -7.23
CA LYS A 86 3.10 15.05 -6.49
C LYS A 86 2.25 13.98 -7.16
N GLU A 87 1.82 13.01 -6.36
CA GLU A 87 0.90 11.98 -6.81
C GLU A 87 -0.54 12.48 -6.80
N GLU A 88 -1.26 12.29 -7.89
CA GLU A 88 -2.71 12.49 -7.92
C GLU A 88 -3.40 11.43 -7.04
N ARG A 89 -4.34 11.88 -6.20
CA ARG A 89 -5.10 10.99 -5.32
C ARG A 89 -6.41 10.61 -6.00
N ILE A 90 -6.49 9.35 -6.37
CA ILE A 90 -7.68 8.76 -7.02
C ILE A 90 -8.49 7.86 -6.08
N HIS A 91 -7.96 7.55 -4.88
CA HIS A 91 -8.59 6.67 -3.90
C HIS A 91 -8.53 7.30 -2.50
N PRO A 92 -9.59 7.20 -1.66
CA PRO A 92 -9.62 7.85 -0.34
C PRO A 92 -8.53 7.36 0.62
N THR A 93 -8.19 6.07 0.58
CA THR A 93 -7.15 5.46 1.42
C THR A 93 -5.83 5.25 0.66
N GLN A 94 -5.60 5.99 -0.43
CA GLN A 94 -4.39 5.87 -1.23
C GLN A 94 -3.12 6.06 -0.41
N LYS A 95 -2.23 5.08 -0.51
CA LYS A 95 -0.87 5.14 0.03
C LYS A 95 0.12 5.57 -1.05
N PRO A 96 1.22 6.28 -0.71
CA PRO A 96 2.19 6.74 -1.69
C PRO A 96 2.99 5.59 -2.31
N VAL A 97 3.37 5.70 -3.57
CA VAL A 97 4.25 4.75 -4.27
C VAL A 97 5.59 4.57 -3.52
N LYS A 98 6.11 5.65 -2.91
CA LYS A 98 7.34 5.61 -2.08
C LYS A 98 7.24 4.65 -0.91
N LEU A 99 6.05 4.51 -0.28
CA LEU A 99 5.84 3.56 0.81
C LEU A 99 5.98 2.13 0.30
N TYR A 100 5.34 1.78 -0.81
CA TYR A 100 5.44 0.44 -1.39
C TYR A 100 6.86 0.11 -1.86
N ARG A 101 7.57 1.07 -2.45
CA ARG A 101 8.99 0.90 -2.79
C ARG A 101 9.84 0.63 -1.55
N TRP A 102 9.57 1.32 -0.45
CA TRP A 102 10.27 1.09 0.82
C TRP A 102 9.94 -0.31 1.39
N LEU A 103 8.68 -0.76 1.29
CA LEU A 103 8.27 -2.11 1.70
C LEU A 103 9.01 -3.17 0.87
N LEU A 104 8.99 -3.07 -0.44
CA LEU A 104 9.68 -4.01 -1.33
C LEU A 104 11.18 -4.06 -1.04
N LYS A 105 11.83 -2.91 -0.89
CA LYS A 105 13.26 -2.84 -0.57
C LYS A 105 13.63 -3.53 0.75
N ASN A 106 12.76 -3.49 1.76
CA ASN A 106 13.06 -3.98 3.12
C ASN A 106 12.53 -5.38 3.40
N TYR A 107 11.55 -5.86 2.65
CA TYR A 107 10.82 -7.09 2.94
C TYR A 107 10.78 -8.08 1.79
N ALA A 108 10.96 -7.66 0.54
CA ALA A 108 11.01 -8.54 -0.61
C ALA A 108 12.45 -8.84 -1.04
N LYS A 109 12.63 -9.95 -1.73
CA LYS A 109 13.88 -10.40 -2.37
C LYS A 109 13.66 -10.54 -3.86
N GLU A 110 14.72 -10.49 -4.63
CA GLU A 110 14.67 -10.77 -6.07
C GLU A 110 14.01 -12.13 -6.34
N GLY A 111 13.07 -12.12 -7.29
CA GLY A 111 12.26 -13.30 -7.65
C GLY A 111 11.03 -13.55 -6.80
N ASP A 112 10.80 -12.79 -5.72
CA ASP A 112 9.56 -12.89 -4.96
C ASP A 112 8.37 -12.45 -5.81
N LYS A 113 7.26 -13.19 -5.68
CA LYS A 113 5.96 -12.84 -6.25
C LYS A 113 5.13 -12.12 -5.22
N ILE A 114 4.60 -10.98 -5.61
CA ILE A 114 3.82 -10.11 -4.72
C ILE A 114 2.33 -10.33 -4.99
N LEU A 115 1.53 -10.38 -3.95
CA LEU A 115 0.08 -10.36 -4.02
C LEU A 115 -0.44 -9.13 -3.27
N ASP A 116 -1.22 -8.29 -3.95
CA ASP A 116 -1.99 -7.20 -3.35
C ASP A 116 -3.48 -7.48 -3.53
N THR A 117 -4.16 -7.72 -2.44
CA THR A 117 -5.58 -8.08 -2.42
C THR A 117 -6.53 -6.88 -2.42
N HIS A 118 -5.99 -5.66 -2.28
CA HIS A 118 -6.75 -4.41 -2.21
C HIS A 118 -6.01 -3.33 -3.00
N GLY A 119 -6.04 -3.44 -4.32
CA GLY A 119 -5.26 -2.62 -5.24
C GLY A 119 -5.50 -1.12 -5.16
N GLY A 120 -6.75 -0.73 -4.96
CA GLY A 120 -7.16 0.65 -4.79
C GLY A 120 -6.61 1.58 -5.88
N SER A 121 -5.66 2.42 -5.50
CA SER A 121 -4.98 3.35 -6.43
C SER A 121 -3.87 2.73 -7.27
N MET A 122 -3.59 1.44 -7.12
CA MET A 122 -2.48 0.70 -7.75
C MET A 122 -1.08 1.25 -7.46
N SER A 123 -0.88 1.89 -6.33
CA SER A 123 0.45 2.36 -5.91
C SER A 123 1.45 1.21 -5.73
N SER A 124 0.99 0.05 -5.27
CA SER A 124 1.79 -1.18 -5.20
C SER A 124 2.21 -1.68 -6.58
N ALA A 125 1.31 -1.63 -7.57
CA ALA A 125 1.61 -2.02 -8.94
C ALA A 125 2.69 -1.15 -9.58
N ILE A 126 2.59 0.17 -9.38
CA ILE A 126 3.60 1.12 -9.86
C ILE A 126 4.96 0.82 -9.21
N ALA A 127 4.98 0.59 -7.90
CA ALA A 127 6.22 0.27 -7.18
C ALA A 127 6.83 -1.06 -7.65
N CYS A 128 6.03 -2.12 -7.80
CA CYS A 128 6.46 -3.43 -8.31
C CYS A 128 7.03 -3.31 -9.73
N HIS A 129 6.34 -2.61 -10.63
CA HIS A 129 6.84 -2.36 -11.99
C HIS A 129 8.20 -1.63 -11.99
N GLN A 130 8.35 -0.58 -11.18
CA GLN A 130 9.59 0.20 -11.08
C GLN A 130 10.76 -0.61 -10.52
N MET A 131 10.48 -1.60 -9.68
CA MET A 131 11.50 -2.40 -8.99
C MET A 131 11.67 -3.81 -9.57
N GLY A 132 10.91 -4.17 -10.62
CA GLY A 132 11.05 -5.44 -11.32
C GLY A 132 10.46 -6.65 -10.58
N PHE A 133 9.41 -6.45 -9.77
CA PHE A 133 8.69 -7.55 -9.11
C PHE A 133 7.44 -7.98 -9.88
N ASP A 134 7.20 -9.28 -9.93
CA ASP A 134 5.94 -9.83 -10.40
C ASP A 134 4.83 -9.55 -9.38
N LEU A 135 3.71 -9.01 -9.85
CA LEU A 135 2.56 -8.69 -9.01
C LEU A 135 1.28 -9.32 -9.55
N THR A 136 0.53 -9.94 -8.66
CA THR A 136 -0.90 -10.21 -8.82
C THR A 136 -1.67 -9.22 -7.94
N LEU A 137 -2.63 -8.49 -8.53
CA LEU A 137 -3.40 -7.47 -7.84
C LEU A 137 -4.88 -7.71 -8.03
N CYS A 138 -5.64 -7.59 -6.94
CA CYS A 138 -7.11 -7.62 -6.95
C CYS A 138 -7.66 -6.26 -6.53
N GLU A 139 -8.73 -5.82 -7.20
CA GLU A 139 -9.55 -4.67 -6.82
C GLU A 139 -11.01 -5.02 -7.07
N LEU A 140 -11.85 -4.89 -6.05
CA LEU A 140 -13.25 -5.26 -6.11
C LEU A 140 -14.10 -4.18 -6.76
N ASP A 141 -13.79 -2.92 -6.48
CA ASP A 141 -14.53 -1.79 -7.01
C ASP A 141 -14.08 -1.49 -8.45
N LYS A 142 -15.02 -1.62 -9.39
CA LYS A 142 -14.75 -1.42 -10.81
C LYS A 142 -14.23 -0.02 -11.13
N ASP A 143 -14.80 1.02 -10.52
CA ASP A 143 -14.41 2.40 -10.81
C ASP A 143 -12.98 2.66 -10.34
N TYR A 144 -12.61 2.16 -9.14
CA TYR A 144 -11.25 2.25 -8.64
C TYR A 144 -10.28 1.39 -9.43
N TYR A 145 -10.71 0.22 -9.89
CA TYR A 145 -9.91 -0.61 -10.79
C TYR A 145 -9.57 0.15 -12.08
N GLU A 146 -10.58 0.71 -12.76
CA GLU A 146 -10.38 1.44 -14.02
C GLU A 146 -9.49 2.68 -13.83
N ALA A 147 -9.75 3.48 -12.79
CA ALA A 147 -8.93 4.64 -12.45
C ALA A 147 -7.50 4.25 -12.09
N GLY A 148 -7.31 3.18 -11.35
CA GLY A 148 -6.00 2.65 -10.97
C GLY A 148 -5.20 2.14 -12.17
N VAL A 149 -5.84 1.40 -13.09
CA VAL A 149 -5.20 0.92 -14.34
C VAL A 149 -4.78 2.11 -15.21
N LYS A 150 -5.64 3.13 -15.33
CA LYS A 150 -5.28 4.36 -16.05
C LYS A 150 -4.03 5.00 -15.45
N ARG A 151 -4.03 5.24 -14.12
CA ARG A 151 -2.90 5.82 -13.40
C ARG A 151 -1.62 4.98 -13.57
N PHE A 152 -1.72 3.65 -13.46
CA PHE A 152 -0.60 2.76 -13.66
C PHE A 152 0.02 2.92 -15.06
N ARG A 153 -0.81 2.91 -16.10
CA ARG A 153 -0.35 3.08 -17.49
C ARG A 153 0.35 4.43 -17.69
N GLU A 154 -0.24 5.52 -17.24
CA GLU A 154 0.33 6.86 -17.36
C GLU A 154 1.70 6.96 -16.70
N GLN A 155 1.86 6.42 -15.49
CA GLN A 155 3.13 6.49 -14.76
C GLN A 155 4.20 5.50 -15.26
N THR A 156 3.81 4.41 -15.89
CA THR A 156 4.78 3.44 -16.42
C THR A 156 5.20 3.73 -17.86
N MET A 157 4.31 4.29 -18.68
CA MET A 157 4.66 4.71 -20.06
C MET A 157 5.68 5.84 -20.10
N GLN A 158 5.59 6.82 -19.18
CA GLN A 158 6.57 7.92 -19.13
C GLN A 158 8.00 7.43 -18.85
N GLN A 159 8.16 6.34 -18.13
CA GLN A 159 9.50 5.80 -17.83
C GLN A 159 10.12 5.06 -19.00
N SER A 160 9.33 4.51 -19.93
CA SER A 160 9.84 3.80 -21.10
C SER A 160 10.48 4.73 -22.14
N LEU A 161 10.12 6.02 -22.14
CA LEU A 161 10.68 7.02 -23.07
C LEU A 161 12.07 7.53 -22.65
N PHE A 162 12.49 7.28 -21.41
CA PHE A 162 13.75 7.77 -20.84
C PHE A 162 14.73 6.66 -20.40
N LYS A 163 14.47 5.40 -20.75
CA LYS A 163 15.48 4.35 -20.61
C LYS A 163 16.40 4.39 -21.84
N PRO A 164 17.71 4.54 -21.60
CA PRO A 164 18.71 4.47 -22.67
C PRO A 164 18.76 3.10 -23.32
#